data_e89c607b23aecfe132a6c55fa71b693e
#
_entry.id   e89c607b23aecfe132a6c55fa71b693e
#
_cell.length_a   1.000
_cell.length_b   1.000
_cell.length_c   1.000
_cell.angle_alpha   90.00
_cell.angle_beta   90.00
_cell.angle_gamma   90.00
#
_symmetry.space_group_name_H-M   'P 1'
#
loop_
_entity.id
_entity.type
_entity.pdbx_description
1 polymer ?
#
loop_
_entity_poly.entity_id
_entity_poly.type
_entity_poly.pdbx_seq_one_letter_code
_entity_poly.pdbx_strand_id
1 'polypeptide(L)'
;RLLSGQSDDGSWNQSVKTTIQRLFGLHLTVRNPTQPIDKALGWLMALAFKEYSPIRKDISQRITSRDLENLPFTPGCFGYFLLGATLFLASIFGREDDTRVQEAYARLNQEGIKKKGRWCGWSCNNNVLRAFVVHPRYSESRATELAVHALSRVQDDSGKWPRVVPFYQTVNALAHLDSPTARRQVAKAFRHLLRTQNPDGTWGRSRKEWNTFLVVHALRRKRLL
;
A
#
# COMPACT_ATOMS: atom_id res chain seq x y z
N ARG A 1 -13.75 -13.71 -14.94
CA ARG A 1 -14.44 -13.45 -13.65
C ARG A 1 -14.08 -12.10 -13.02
N LEU A 2 -12.82 -11.63 -13.03
CA LEU A 2 -12.45 -10.33 -12.42
C LEU A 2 -13.04 -9.13 -13.16
N LEU A 3 -13.25 -9.20 -14.46
CA LEU A 3 -13.84 -8.14 -15.27
C LEU A 3 -15.38 -8.23 -15.33
N SER A 4 -15.98 -9.33 -14.88
CA SER A 4 -17.43 -9.51 -14.90
C SER A 4 -18.13 -8.50 -13.98
N GLY A 5 -19.24 -7.92 -14.48
CA GLY A 5 -20.06 -6.96 -13.72
C GLY A 5 -19.45 -5.56 -13.58
N GLN A 6 -18.48 -5.19 -14.43
CA GLN A 6 -18.01 -3.81 -14.50
C GLN A 6 -19.11 -2.92 -15.09
N SER A 7 -19.38 -1.80 -14.44
CA SER A 7 -20.34 -0.80 -14.89
C SER A 7 -19.75 0.08 -16.02
N ASP A 8 -20.59 0.80 -16.76
CA ASP A 8 -20.15 1.68 -17.85
C ASP A 8 -19.22 2.82 -17.39
N ASP A 9 -19.37 3.26 -16.14
CA ASP A 9 -18.47 4.25 -15.51
C ASP A 9 -17.09 3.69 -15.15
N GLY A 10 -16.88 2.40 -15.33
CA GLY A 10 -15.64 1.69 -15.01
C GLY A 10 -15.57 1.11 -13.60
N SER A 11 -16.51 1.42 -12.72
CA SER A 11 -16.55 0.88 -11.36
C SER A 11 -17.17 -0.53 -11.30
N TRP A 12 -17.10 -1.16 -10.13
CA TRP A 12 -17.95 -2.30 -9.80
C TRP A 12 -18.90 -1.90 -8.68
N ASN A 13 -20.20 -1.84 -9.03
CA ASN A 13 -21.30 -1.45 -8.14
C ASN A 13 -21.11 -0.07 -7.48
N GLN A 14 -20.43 0.86 -8.15
CA GLN A 14 -20.06 2.18 -7.59
C GLN A 14 -19.34 2.09 -6.24
N SER A 15 -18.72 0.95 -5.98
CA SER A 15 -18.03 0.65 -4.73
C SER A 15 -16.53 0.84 -4.86
N VAL A 16 -15.96 1.78 -4.12
CA VAL A 16 -14.50 2.00 -4.03
C VAL A 16 -13.79 0.72 -3.61
N LYS A 17 -14.29 0.04 -2.58
CA LYS A 17 -13.72 -1.21 -2.09
C LYS A 17 -13.69 -2.28 -3.17
N THR A 18 -14.81 -2.55 -3.81
CA THR A 18 -14.93 -3.60 -4.82
C THR A 18 -14.05 -3.27 -6.03
N THR A 19 -14.03 -2.02 -6.47
CA THR A 19 -13.21 -1.58 -7.61
C THR A 19 -11.72 -1.74 -7.30
N ILE A 20 -11.24 -1.35 -6.12
CA ILE A 20 -9.86 -1.57 -5.70
C ILE A 20 -9.54 -3.08 -5.60
N GLN A 21 -10.44 -3.90 -5.06
CA GLN A 21 -10.24 -5.36 -4.96
C GLN A 21 -10.12 -6.01 -6.35
N ARG A 22 -10.97 -5.63 -7.30
CA ARG A 22 -10.94 -6.13 -8.68
C ARG A 22 -9.65 -5.72 -9.39
N LEU A 23 -9.27 -4.44 -9.31
CA LEU A 23 -8.02 -3.95 -9.90
C LEU A 23 -6.79 -4.60 -9.28
N PHE A 24 -6.76 -4.77 -7.96
CA PHE A 24 -5.66 -5.47 -7.31
C PHE A 24 -5.59 -6.94 -7.74
N GLY A 25 -6.71 -7.64 -7.85
CA GLY A 25 -6.76 -9.01 -8.39
C GLY A 25 -6.28 -9.08 -9.85
N LEU A 26 -6.65 -8.09 -10.67
CA LEU A 26 -6.17 -7.99 -12.05
C LEU A 26 -4.66 -7.73 -12.10
N HIS A 27 -4.10 -6.88 -11.24
CA HIS A 27 -2.65 -6.68 -11.15
C HIS A 27 -1.88 -7.99 -10.90
N LEU A 28 -2.42 -8.90 -10.11
CA LEU A 28 -1.78 -10.19 -9.84
C LEU A 28 -1.86 -11.19 -11.01
N THR A 29 -2.75 -10.94 -11.98
CA THR A 29 -3.07 -11.90 -13.04
C THR A 29 -2.82 -11.38 -14.46
N VAL A 30 -2.83 -10.07 -14.66
CA VAL A 30 -2.70 -9.41 -15.97
C VAL A 30 -1.42 -8.58 -16.00
N ARG A 31 -0.64 -8.71 -17.07
CA ARG A 31 0.64 -7.99 -17.21
C ARG A 31 0.49 -6.59 -17.78
N ASN A 32 -0.47 -6.40 -18.65
CA ASN A 32 -0.67 -5.14 -19.38
C ASN A 32 -2.01 -4.51 -19.03
N PRO A 33 -2.10 -3.16 -18.95
CA PRO A 33 -3.36 -2.47 -18.81
C PRO A 33 -4.27 -2.77 -20.01
N THR A 34 -5.57 -2.85 -19.77
CA THR A 34 -6.62 -3.05 -20.77
C THR A 34 -7.67 -1.97 -20.62
N GLN A 35 -8.50 -1.75 -21.65
CA GLN A 35 -9.56 -0.74 -21.59
C GLN A 35 -10.43 -0.81 -20.30
N PRO A 36 -10.87 -2.00 -19.82
CA PRO A 36 -11.59 -2.08 -18.54
C PRO A 36 -10.77 -1.59 -17.33
N ILE A 37 -9.46 -1.91 -17.28
CA ILE A 37 -8.56 -1.43 -16.23
C ILE A 37 -8.44 0.10 -16.27
N ASP A 38 -8.28 0.65 -17.48
CA ASP A 38 -8.17 2.10 -17.68
C ASP A 38 -9.44 2.85 -17.26
N LYS A 39 -10.61 2.32 -17.58
CA LYS A 39 -11.89 2.88 -17.12
C LYS A 39 -11.99 2.86 -15.59
N ALA A 40 -11.63 1.75 -14.95
CA ALA A 40 -11.70 1.62 -13.51
C ALA A 40 -10.70 2.53 -12.79
N LEU A 41 -9.48 2.66 -13.31
CA LEU A 41 -8.49 3.62 -12.81
C LEU A 41 -8.98 5.05 -12.97
N GLY A 42 -9.54 5.39 -14.12
CA GLY A 42 -10.13 6.71 -14.38
C GLY A 42 -11.20 7.08 -13.35
N TRP A 43 -12.10 6.14 -13.05
CA TRP A 43 -13.14 6.31 -12.03
C TRP A 43 -12.55 6.52 -10.63
N LEU A 44 -11.59 5.68 -10.21
CA LEU A 44 -10.92 5.84 -8.90
C LEU A 44 -10.16 7.15 -8.80
N MET A 45 -9.44 7.54 -9.85
CA MET A 45 -8.68 8.79 -9.90
C MET A 45 -9.60 10.00 -9.80
N ALA A 46 -10.73 10.00 -10.53
CA ALA A 46 -11.71 11.08 -10.46
C ALA A 46 -12.24 11.24 -9.04
N LEU A 47 -12.51 10.14 -8.35
CA LEU A 47 -13.00 10.16 -6.97
C LEU A 47 -11.89 10.55 -5.98
N ALA A 48 -10.71 9.93 -6.04
CA ALA A 48 -9.62 10.16 -5.11
C ALA A 48 -9.10 11.59 -5.16
N PHE A 49 -9.00 12.18 -6.35
CA PHE A 49 -8.44 13.52 -6.50
C PHE A 49 -9.48 14.63 -6.25
N LYS A 50 -10.78 14.35 -6.44
CA LYS A 50 -11.87 15.25 -6.04
C LYS A 50 -12.05 15.29 -4.52
N GLU A 51 -12.01 14.15 -3.88
CA GLU A 51 -12.22 13.98 -2.43
C GLU A 51 -10.96 14.34 -1.62
N TYR A 52 -9.79 14.35 -2.27
CA TYR A 52 -8.54 14.68 -1.61
C TYR A 52 -8.37 16.19 -1.46
N SER A 53 -9.11 16.74 -0.52
CA SER A 53 -8.76 18.01 0.10
C SER A 53 -8.16 17.72 1.49
N PRO A 54 -6.91 18.12 1.77
CA PRO A 54 -6.34 18.01 3.12
C PRO A 54 -7.13 18.79 4.17
N ILE A 55 -8.11 19.57 3.74
CA ILE A 55 -8.96 20.44 4.57
C ILE A 55 -10.34 19.80 4.86
N ARG A 56 -10.76 18.75 4.12
CA ARG A 56 -12.02 18.08 4.44
C ARG A 56 -11.86 17.23 5.70
N LYS A 57 -12.36 17.80 6.78
CA LYS A 57 -12.52 17.20 8.11
C LYS A 57 -13.52 16.01 8.15
N ASP A 58 -13.95 15.48 7.03
CA ASP A 58 -14.83 14.31 7.01
C ASP A 58 -14.02 13.02 7.19
N ILE A 59 -13.25 13.04 8.28
CA ILE A 59 -12.46 11.94 8.84
C ILE A 59 -13.41 10.88 9.47
N SER A 60 -14.73 11.07 9.38
CA SER A 60 -15.72 10.20 10.03
C SER A 60 -15.79 8.81 9.38
N GLN A 61 -15.46 8.67 8.10
CA GLN A 61 -15.41 7.37 7.45
C GLN A 61 -14.05 6.69 7.68
N ARG A 62 -14.05 5.61 8.42
CA ARG A 62 -12.89 4.76 8.63
C ARG A 62 -13.05 3.46 7.85
N ILE A 63 -11.97 3.05 7.22
CA ILE A 63 -11.83 1.72 6.64
C ILE A 63 -11.47 0.74 7.76
N THR A 64 -12.20 -0.36 7.83
CA THR A 64 -11.99 -1.43 8.81
C THR A 64 -11.19 -2.59 8.22
N SER A 65 -10.77 -3.53 9.07
CA SER A 65 -10.08 -4.74 8.61
C SER A 65 -10.96 -5.63 7.72
N ARG A 66 -12.29 -5.61 7.90
CA ARG A 66 -13.24 -6.35 7.05
C ARG A 66 -13.32 -5.77 5.64
N ASP A 67 -13.14 -4.45 5.52
CA ASP A 67 -13.16 -3.77 4.21
C ASP A 67 -11.92 -4.06 3.37
N LEU A 68 -10.82 -4.49 4.01
CA LEU A 68 -9.51 -4.70 3.40
C LEU A 68 -9.16 -6.17 3.19
N GLU A 69 -10.15 -7.05 3.13
CA GLU A 69 -9.90 -8.45 2.88
C GLU A 69 -9.15 -8.65 1.56
N ASN A 70 -8.02 -9.37 1.64
CA ASN A 70 -7.14 -9.65 0.48
C ASN A 70 -6.57 -8.39 -0.21
N LEU A 71 -6.39 -7.29 0.53
CA LEU A 71 -5.72 -6.08 0.06
C LEU A 71 -4.47 -5.80 0.90
N PRO A 72 -3.38 -5.27 0.28
CA PRO A 72 -2.14 -4.97 0.98
C PRO A 72 -2.19 -3.65 1.78
N PHE A 73 -3.38 -3.11 1.97
CA PHE A 73 -3.64 -1.86 2.68
C PHE A 73 -4.04 -2.12 4.13
N THR A 74 -4.09 -1.07 4.92
CA THR A 74 -4.31 -1.12 6.37
C THR A 74 -5.52 -0.30 6.79
N PRO A 75 -6.24 -0.70 7.85
CA PRO A 75 -7.35 0.09 8.38
C PRO A 75 -6.90 1.50 8.75
N GLY A 76 -7.74 2.49 8.52
CA GLY A 76 -7.40 3.88 8.83
C GLY A 76 -8.39 4.88 8.26
N CYS A 77 -7.94 6.10 8.04
CA CYS A 77 -8.74 7.16 7.42
C CYS A 77 -9.06 6.83 5.96
N PHE A 78 -10.31 6.97 5.57
CA PHE A 78 -10.78 6.67 4.22
C PHE A 78 -9.98 7.43 3.14
N GLY A 79 -9.73 8.73 3.35
CA GLY A 79 -9.00 9.55 2.38
C GLY A 79 -7.58 9.04 2.09
N TYR A 80 -6.79 8.68 3.11
CA TYR A 80 -5.45 8.11 2.90
C TYR A 80 -5.49 6.69 2.34
N PHE A 81 -6.52 5.92 2.65
CA PHE A 81 -6.74 4.62 2.01
C PHE A 81 -7.05 4.78 0.53
N LEU A 82 -8.07 5.57 0.19
CA LEU A 82 -8.49 5.81 -1.20
C LEU A 82 -7.34 6.36 -2.04
N LEU A 83 -6.67 7.41 -1.54
CA LEU A 83 -5.57 8.03 -2.26
C LEU A 83 -4.38 7.09 -2.41
N GLY A 84 -3.95 6.43 -1.33
CA GLY A 84 -2.83 5.48 -1.35
C GLY A 84 -3.10 4.29 -2.27
N ALA A 85 -4.32 3.73 -2.23
CA ALA A 85 -4.70 2.62 -3.11
C ALA A 85 -4.79 3.05 -4.58
N THR A 86 -5.37 4.22 -4.86
CA THR A 86 -5.45 4.75 -6.23
C THR A 86 -4.08 5.03 -6.82
N LEU A 87 -3.19 5.69 -6.08
CA LEU A 87 -1.83 5.97 -6.53
C LEU A 87 -1.00 4.70 -6.71
N PHE A 88 -1.14 3.73 -5.80
CA PHE A 88 -0.51 2.42 -5.95
C PHE A 88 -0.95 1.75 -7.26
N LEU A 89 -2.27 1.65 -7.50
CA LEU A 89 -2.82 1.03 -8.70
C LEU A 89 -2.44 1.81 -9.97
N ALA A 90 -2.48 3.14 -9.93
CA ALA A 90 -2.06 3.97 -11.06
C ALA A 90 -0.59 3.69 -11.43
N SER A 91 0.33 3.64 -10.44
CA SER A 91 1.75 3.37 -10.69
C SER A 91 2.00 1.95 -11.24
N ILE A 92 1.33 0.92 -10.70
CA ILE A 92 1.56 -0.45 -11.18
C ILE A 92 0.93 -0.74 -12.54
N PHE A 93 -0.04 0.06 -12.98
CA PHE A 93 -0.64 -0.03 -14.31
C PHE A 93 -0.09 1.02 -15.31
N GLY A 94 1.06 1.66 -15.00
CA GLY A 94 1.76 2.54 -15.92
C GLY A 94 1.06 3.88 -16.16
N ARG A 95 0.39 4.42 -15.13
CA ARG A 95 -0.28 5.74 -15.16
C ARG A 95 0.46 6.79 -14.35
N GLU A 96 1.72 6.56 -14.05
CA GLU A 96 2.58 7.48 -13.30
C GLU A 96 2.79 8.83 -13.98
N ASP A 97 2.63 8.89 -15.31
CA ASP A 97 2.76 10.13 -16.10
C ASP A 97 1.47 10.96 -16.20
N ASP A 98 0.33 10.47 -15.69
CA ASP A 98 -0.89 11.28 -15.60
C ASP A 98 -0.66 12.47 -14.68
N THR A 99 -0.93 13.70 -15.18
CA THR A 99 -0.67 14.94 -14.44
C THR A 99 -1.29 14.94 -13.05
N ARG A 100 -2.50 14.41 -12.88
CA ARG A 100 -3.20 14.33 -11.59
C ARG A 100 -2.47 13.39 -10.62
N VAL A 101 -1.91 12.29 -11.13
CA VAL A 101 -1.10 11.34 -10.36
C VAL A 101 0.19 12.02 -9.90
N GLN A 102 0.88 12.71 -10.81
CA GLN A 102 2.11 13.45 -10.49
C GLN A 102 1.86 14.53 -9.44
N GLU A 103 0.81 15.32 -9.58
CA GLU A 103 0.42 16.36 -8.61
C GLU A 103 0.09 15.77 -7.23
N ALA A 104 -0.64 14.66 -7.18
CA ALA A 104 -0.98 13.99 -5.93
C ALA A 104 0.26 13.45 -5.22
N TYR A 105 1.18 12.81 -5.95
CA TYR A 105 2.47 12.38 -5.39
C TYR A 105 3.33 13.55 -4.92
N ALA A 106 3.44 14.62 -5.70
CA ALA A 106 4.20 15.81 -5.33
C ALA A 106 3.69 16.42 -4.02
N ARG A 107 2.36 16.56 -3.89
CA ARG A 107 1.71 17.06 -2.69
C ARG A 107 1.95 16.17 -1.48
N LEU A 108 1.76 14.85 -1.62
CA LEU A 108 2.05 13.90 -0.55
C LEU A 108 3.53 13.89 -0.16
N ASN A 109 4.45 14.05 -1.13
CA ASN A 109 5.87 14.15 -0.84
C ASN A 109 6.19 15.38 0.01
N GLN A 110 5.65 16.56 -0.35
CA GLN A 110 5.82 17.78 0.45
C GLN A 110 5.24 17.62 1.87
N GLU A 111 4.04 17.04 1.97
CA GLU A 111 3.41 16.76 3.25
C GLU A 111 4.26 15.80 4.11
N GLY A 112 4.76 14.71 3.51
CA GLY A 112 5.62 13.74 4.17
C GLY A 112 6.93 14.34 4.67
N ILE A 113 7.55 15.25 3.90
CA ILE A 113 8.74 15.99 4.33
C ILE A 113 8.40 16.89 5.53
N LYS A 114 7.35 17.71 5.42
CA LYS A 114 6.89 18.61 6.49
C LYS A 114 6.58 17.85 7.79
N LYS A 115 6.00 16.67 7.68
CA LYS A 115 5.61 15.81 8.81
C LYS A 115 6.67 14.76 9.18
N LYS A 116 7.92 14.90 8.71
CA LYS A 116 9.06 14.03 9.04
C LYS A 116 8.77 12.54 8.77
N GLY A 117 8.16 12.25 7.63
CA GLY A 117 7.82 10.88 7.20
C GLY A 117 6.52 10.31 7.81
N ARG A 118 5.69 11.16 8.41
CA ARG A 118 4.43 10.75 9.05
C ARG A 118 3.27 11.57 8.51
N TRP A 119 2.50 11.01 7.57
CA TRP A 119 1.29 11.68 7.03
C TRP A 119 0.15 11.70 8.06
N CYS A 120 0.02 10.61 8.83
CA CYS A 120 -1.04 10.43 9.85
C CYS A 120 -0.58 9.39 10.90
N GLY A 121 -1.48 8.56 11.40
CA GLY A 121 -1.14 7.38 12.20
C GLY A 121 -0.44 6.29 11.37
N TRP A 122 0.15 5.29 12.02
CA TRP A 122 0.96 4.25 11.38
C TRP A 122 0.23 3.48 10.25
N SER A 123 -1.05 3.22 10.44
CA SER A 123 -1.87 2.55 9.41
C SER A 123 -2.03 3.42 8.15
N CYS A 124 -2.41 4.68 8.29
CA CYS A 124 -2.51 5.60 7.15
C CYS A 124 -1.14 5.79 6.48
N ASN A 125 -0.07 5.88 7.28
CA ASN A 125 1.30 5.94 6.80
C ASN A 125 1.65 4.75 5.90
N ASN A 126 1.25 3.56 6.30
CA ASN A 126 1.50 2.34 5.52
C ASN A 126 0.78 2.40 4.17
N ASN A 127 -0.45 2.91 4.12
CA ASN A 127 -1.19 3.05 2.86
C ASN A 127 -0.51 4.01 1.88
N VAL A 128 -0.02 5.15 2.36
CA VAL A 128 0.73 6.11 1.54
C VAL A 128 2.09 5.54 1.12
N LEU A 129 2.84 4.97 2.06
CA LEU A 129 4.15 4.38 1.78
C LEU A 129 4.04 3.26 0.75
N ARG A 130 2.96 2.48 0.76
CA ARG A 130 2.68 1.44 -0.24
C ARG A 130 2.66 1.99 -1.67
N ALA A 131 2.08 3.16 -1.89
CA ALA A 131 2.10 3.82 -3.19
C ALA A 131 3.51 4.30 -3.56
N PHE A 132 4.21 4.93 -2.60
CA PHE A 132 5.54 5.48 -2.84
C PHE A 132 6.56 4.43 -3.22
N VAL A 133 6.58 3.25 -2.57
CA VAL A 133 7.60 2.21 -2.80
C VAL A 133 7.50 1.52 -4.16
N VAL A 134 6.39 1.65 -4.87
CA VAL A 134 6.22 1.08 -6.21
C VAL A 134 6.39 2.12 -7.32
N HIS A 135 6.43 3.40 -6.99
CA HIS A 135 6.60 4.47 -7.98
C HIS A 135 8.07 4.67 -8.32
N PRO A 136 8.48 4.69 -9.61
CA PRO A 136 9.88 4.76 -10.02
C PRO A 136 10.67 5.90 -9.36
N ARG A 137 10.12 7.11 -9.34
CA ARG A 137 10.77 8.30 -8.78
C ARG A 137 10.56 8.47 -7.27
N TYR A 138 9.34 8.21 -6.78
CA TYR A 138 9.01 8.50 -5.38
C TYR A 138 9.47 7.42 -4.40
N SER A 139 9.87 6.23 -4.86
CA SER A 139 10.52 5.22 -4.02
C SER A 139 11.82 5.73 -3.38
N GLU A 140 12.52 6.66 -4.03
CA GLU A 140 13.77 7.27 -3.56
C GLU A 140 13.58 8.70 -3.02
N SER A 141 12.33 9.16 -2.89
CA SER A 141 12.04 10.53 -2.46
C SER A 141 12.40 10.77 -0.98
N ARG A 142 12.60 12.04 -0.63
CA ARG A 142 12.89 12.44 0.74
C ARG A 142 11.78 12.05 1.72
N ALA A 143 10.52 12.07 1.32
CA ALA A 143 9.41 11.63 2.15
C ALA A 143 9.48 10.12 2.43
N THR A 144 9.83 9.31 1.42
CA THR A 144 10.06 7.86 1.59
C THR A 144 11.21 7.59 2.55
N GLU A 145 12.34 8.27 2.36
CA GLU A 145 13.49 8.15 3.26
C GLU A 145 13.11 8.45 4.72
N LEU A 146 12.42 9.57 4.94
CA LEU A 146 11.97 9.98 6.26
C LEU A 146 10.97 8.97 6.87
N ALA A 147 10.06 8.41 6.09
CA ALA A 147 9.12 7.39 6.54
C ALA A 147 9.82 6.09 6.94
N VAL A 148 10.80 5.65 6.15
CA VAL A 148 11.65 4.49 6.46
C VAL A 148 12.47 4.73 7.73
N HIS A 149 13.03 5.92 7.92
CA HIS A 149 13.71 6.30 9.16
C HIS A 149 12.77 6.36 10.37
N ALA A 150 11.54 6.85 10.19
CA ALA A 150 10.55 6.85 11.27
C ALA A 150 10.22 5.41 11.73
N LEU A 151 10.09 4.48 10.79
CA LEU A 151 9.88 3.05 11.09
C LEU A 151 11.12 2.43 11.78
N SER A 152 12.34 2.77 11.35
CA SER A 152 13.56 2.20 11.93
C SER A 152 13.75 2.58 13.40
N ARG A 153 13.30 3.77 13.82
CA ARG A 153 13.39 4.24 15.21
C ARG A 153 12.46 3.50 16.17
N VAL A 154 11.45 2.83 15.67
CA VAL A 154 10.47 2.10 16.50
C VAL A 154 10.52 0.60 16.29
N GLN A 155 11.42 0.09 15.45
CA GLN A 155 11.66 -1.34 15.31
C GLN A 155 12.57 -1.83 16.42
N ASP A 156 12.15 -2.85 17.16
CA ASP A 156 12.96 -3.48 18.22
C ASP A 156 14.02 -4.45 17.67
N ASP A 157 14.88 -4.95 18.55
CA ASP A 157 15.94 -5.90 18.16
C ASP A 157 15.44 -7.28 17.79
N SER A 158 14.24 -7.65 18.21
CA SER A 158 13.58 -8.89 17.76
C SER A 158 13.09 -8.81 16.31
N GLY A 159 13.10 -7.62 15.71
CA GLY A 159 12.66 -7.34 14.34
C GLY A 159 11.20 -6.96 14.22
N LYS A 160 10.51 -6.74 15.35
CA LYS A 160 9.11 -6.29 15.38
C LYS A 160 9.01 -4.78 15.46
N TRP A 161 7.89 -4.27 15.00
CA TRP A 161 7.43 -2.92 15.31
C TRP A 161 6.33 -2.97 16.38
N PRO A 162 6.06 -1.86 17.07
CA PRO A 162 4.91 -1.76 17.96
C PRO A 162 3.62 -2.22 17.28
N ARG A 163 2.69 -2.78 18.05
CA ARG A 163 1.43 -3.37 17.53
C ARG A 163 0.61 -2.43 16.65
N VAL A 164 0.77 -1.12 16.83
CA VAL A 164 0.09 -0.09 16.01
C VAL A 164 0.67 0.02 14.58
N VAL A 165 1.86 -0.55 14.33
CA VAL A 165 2.48 -0.64 13.00
C VAL A 165 2.07 -1.98 12.37
N PRO A 166 1.42 -1.99 11.22
CA PRO A 166 0.98 -3.23 10.56
C PRO A 166 2.17 -4.05 10.07
N PHE A 167 2.51 -5.13 10.78
CA PHE A 167 3.76 -5.86 10.59
C PHE A 167 3.94 -6.40 9.15
N TYR A 168 3.04 -7.26 8.68
CA TYR A 168 3.16 -7.93 7.37
C TYR A 168 3.13 -6.94 6.20
N GLN A 169 2.26 -5.93 6.28
CA GLN A 169 2.16 -4.88 5.27
C GLN A 169 3.43 -4.02 5.25
N THR A 170 4.00 -3.71 6.42
CA THR A 170 5.25 -2.95 6.53
C THR A 170 6.42 -3.73 5.95
N VAL A 171 6.57 -5.01 6.29
CA VAL A 171 7.60 -5.89 5.71
C VAL A 171 7.49 -5.92 4.20
N ASN A 172 6.28 -6.14 3.68
CA ASN A 172 6.04 -6.19 2.25
C ASN A 172 6.32 -4.85 1.55
N ALA A 173 5.95 -3.71 2.15
CA ALA A 173 6.27 -2.39 1.59
C ALA A 173 7.79 -2.14 1.57
N LEU A 174 8.49 -2.35 2.69
CA LEU A 174 9.94 -2.14 2.79
C LEU A 174 10.75 -3.06 1.88
N ALA A 175 10.23 -4.24 1.55
CA ALA A 175 10.88 -5.16 0.62
C ALA A 175 11.00 -4.61 -0.81
N HIS A 176 10.24 -3.59 -1.18
CA HIS A 176 10.37 -2.89 -2.46
C HIS A 176 11.56 -1.92 -2.51
N LEU A 177 12.14 -1.56 -1.36
CA LEU A 177 13.20 -0.55 -1.26
C LEU A 177 14.58 -1.19 -1.10
N ASP A 178 15.59 -0.57 -1.73
CA ASP A 178 16.99 -1.02 -1.65
C ASP A 178 17.89 -0.12 -0.79
N SER A 179 17.31 0.88 -0.13
CA SER A 179 18.08 1.72 0.80
C SER A 179 18.66 0.90 1.96
N PRO A 180 19.87 1.24 2.47
CA PRO A 180 20.50 0.52 3.58
C PRO A 180 19.60 0.42 4.82
N THR A 181 18.85 1.49 5.12
CA THR A 181 17.93 1.53 6.27
C THR A 181 16.75 0.59 6.10
N ALA A 182 16.16 0.49 4.89
CA ALA A 182 15.09 -0.47 4.61
C ALA A 182 15.61 -1.91 4.66
N ARG A 183 16.78 -2.19 4.05
CA ARG A 183 17.41 -3.52 4.06
C ARG A 183 17.65 -4.03 5.49
N ARG A 184 18.20 -3.19 6.39
CA ARG A 184 18.43 -3.57 7.80
C ARG A 184 17.12 -3.94 8.52
N GLN A 185 16.07 -3.16 8.32
CA GLN A 185 14.76 -3.43 8.92
C GLN A 185 14.14 -4.72 8.40
N VAL A 186 14.17 -4.92 7.09
CA VAL A 186 13.67 -6.14 6.44
C VAL A 186 14.44 -7.37 6.92
N ALA A 187 15.77 -7.30 7.03
CA ALA A 187 16.60 -8.40 7.54
C ALA A 187 16.24 -8.76 8.99
N LYS A 188 16.03 -7.76 9.87
CA LYS A 188 15.56 -8.01 11.24
C LYS A 188 14.16 -8.67 11.23
N ALA A 189 13.24 -8.15 10.42
CA ALA A 189 11.89 -8.68 10.32
C ALA A 189 11.87 -10.12 9.76
N PHE A 190 12.71 -10.44 8.79
CA PHE A 190 12.80 -11.81 8.25
C PHE A 190 13.32 -12.80 9.29
N ARG A 191 14.31 -12.44 10.13
CA ARG A 191 14.72 -13.29 11.25
C ARG A 191 13.57 -13.55 12.24
N HIS A 192 12.73 -12.55 12.48
CA HIS A 192 11.52 -12.72 13.27
C HIS A 192 10.52 -13.67 12.58
N LEU A 193 10.27 -13.52 11.29
CA LEU A 193 9.39 -14.39 10.51
C LEU A 193 9.84 -15.85 10.52
N LEU A 194 11.14 -16.12 10.35
CA LEU A 194 11.67 -17.48 10.42
C LEU A 194 11.38 -18.17 11.77
N ARG A 195 11.46 -17.41 12.87
CA ARG A 195 11.17 -17.94 14.22
C ARG A 195 9.68 -18.09 14.53
N THR A 196 8.82 -17.46 13.75
CA THR A 196 7.37 -17.38 14.04
C THR A 196 6.50 -18.00 12.94
N GLN A 197 7.11 -18.75 12.03
CA GLN A 197 6.39 -19.54 11.06
C GLN A 197 5.57 -20.64 11.77
N ASN A 198 4.32 -20.79 11.40
CA ASN A 198 3.49 -21.86 11.93
C ASN A 198 3.95 -23.24 11.40
N PRO A 199 3.65 -24.34 12.09
CA PRO A 199 3.97 -25.69 11.60
C PRO A 199 3.38 -26.03 10.23
N ASP A 200 2.26 -25.38 9.84
CA ASP A 200 1.64 -25.51 8.52
C ASP A 200 2.31 -24.64 7.43
N GLY A 201 3.44 -24.01 7.72
CA GLY A 201 4.18 -23.13 6.81
C GLY A 201 3.61 -21.72 6.67
N THR A 202 2.49 -21.40 7.31
CA THR A 202 1.85 -20.08 7.25
C THR A 202 2.41 -19.10 8.29
N TRP A 203 1.97 -17.82 8.23
CA TRP A 203 2.29 -16.82 9.23
C TRP A 203 1.04 -16.15 9.81
N GLY A 204 1.10 -15.90 11.12
CA GLY A 204 0.05 -15.21 11.87
C GLY A 204 -1.00 -16.15 12.45
N ARG A 205 -1.85 -15.60 13.33
CA ARG A 205 -2.96 -16.33 13.98
C ARG A 205 -4.28 -16.20 13.21
N SER A 206 -4.47 -15.08 12.53
CA SER A 206 -5.64 -14.78 11.69
C SER A 206 -5.17 -14.34 10.32
N ARG A 207 -6.03 -14.48 9.29
CA ARG A 207 -5.71 -14.14 7.89
C ARG A 207 -4.39 -14.78 7.42
N LYS A 208 -4.16 -16.02 7.81
CA LYS A 208 -2.90 -16.74 7.60
C LYS A 208 -2.48 -16.74 6.14
N GLU A 209 -3.38 -17.08 5.24
CA GLU A 209 -3.12 -17.15 3.79
C GLU A 209 -2.66 -15.79 3.25
N TRP A 210 -3.34 -14.73 3.65
CA TRP A 210 -2.99 -13.38 3.23
C TRP A 210 -1.65 -12.90 3.80
N ASN A 211 -1.41 -13.16 5.09
CA ASN A 211 -0.11 -12.83 5.70
C ASN A 211 1.02 -13.61 5.01
N THR A 212 0.79 -14.89 4.73
CA THR A 212 1.75 -15.74 4.02
C THR A 212 2.03 -15.22 2.62
N PHE A 213 0.98 -14.82 1.87
CA PHE A 213 1.15 -14.17 0.57
C PHE A 213 2.05 -12.94 0.66
N LEU A 214 1.83 -12.05 1.63
CA LEU A 214 2.63 -10.83 1.81
C LEU A 214 4.10 -11.16 2.16
N VAL A 215 4.33 -12.17 2.99
CA VAL A 215 5.68 -12.63 3.36
C VAL A 215 6.40 -13.24 2.16
N VAL A 216 5.76 -14.20 1.47
CA VAL A 216 6.33 -14.86 0.29
C VAL A 216 6.66 -13.86 -0.80
N HIS A 217 5.75 -12.89 -1.05
CA HIS A 217 6.00 -11.82 -2.01
C HIS A 217 7.22 -10.96 -1.60
N ALA A 218 7.38 -10.63 -0.31
CA ALA A 218 8.52 -9.88 0.18
C ALA A 218 9.84 -10.66 0.04
N LEU A 219 9.84 -11.97 0.35
CA LEU A 219 11.00 -12.85 0.21
C LEU A 219 11.43 -12.97 -1.26
N ARG A 220 10.49 -13.23 -2.16
CA ARG A 220 10.77 -13.26 -3.62
C ARG A 220 11.33 -11.94 -4.12
N ARG A 221 10.76 -10.80 -3.67
CA ARG A 221 11.28 -9.48 -4.05
C ARG A 221 12.73 -9.27 -3.61
N LYS A 222 13.15 -9.88 -2.51
CA LYS A 222 14.53 -9.84 -2.00
C LYS A 222 15.40 -11.02 -2.49
N ARG A 223 14.89 -11.85 -3.40
CA ARG A 223 15.61 -13.03 -3.96
C ARG A 223 16.06 -14.01 -2.86
N LEU A 224 15.21 -14.22 -1.87
CA LEU A 224 15.41 -15.14 -0.76
C LEU A 224 14.55 -16.41 -0.89
N LEU A 225 13.79 -16.49 -1.97
CA LEU A 225 13.07 -17.65 -2.49
C LEU A 225 13.30 -17.76 -3.98
#